data_6165efdbdabbeb506017ee74ef19375e
#
_entry.id   6165efdbdabbeb506017ee74ef19375e
#
_cell.length_a   1.000
_cell.length_b   1.000
_cell.length_c   1.000
_cell.angle_alpha   90.00
_cell.angle_beta   90.00
_cell.angle_gamma   90.00
#
_symmetry.space_group_name_H-M   'P 1'
#
loop_
_entity.id
_entity.type
_entity.pdbx_description
1 polymer ?
#
loop_
_entity_poly.entity_id
_entity_poly.type
_entity_poly.pdbx_seq_one_letter_code
_entity_poly.pdbx_strand_id
1 'polypeptide(L)'
;MNIFNISPAVLIPRLLALIISLTFHEYSHAWMAVKFGDETPRWAGRLTLNPLKHLDPIGSLTLLLVGFGWAKPVPVNPYTLKRKHPAALMAVALSGPLSNFILAVVTAIPLRFALVQPIGTTSSLLPSLFEFLLYFMYINLRSEERRVGKKCRYRRAPY
;
A
#
# COMPACT_ATOMS: atom_id res chain seq x y z
N MET A 1 -1.60 11.74 18.50
CA MET A 1 -0.19 11.26 18.62
C MET A 1 0.64 12.18 17.73
N ASN A 2 1.41 13.09 18.30
CA ASN A 2 2.18 14.08 17.55
C ASN A 2 3.38 13.40 16.87
N ILE A 3 3.42 13.44 15.54
CA ILE A 3 4.51 12.88 14.72
C ILE A 3 5.85 13.54 15.07
N PHE A 4 5.82 14.79 15.52
CA PHE A 4 7.02 15.56 15.90
C PHE A 4 7.75 15.05 17.15
N ASN A 5 7.13 14.16 17.95
CA ASN A 5 7.74 13.53 19.13
C ASN A 5 8.19 12.08 18.90
N ILE A 6 8.16 11.60 17.63
CA ILE A 6 8.62 10.26 17.29
C ILE A 6 10.09 10.33 16.90
N SER A 7 10.94 9.52 17.53
CA SER A 7 12.35 9.47 17.16
C SER A 7 12.53 9.09 15.68
N PRO A 8 13.51 9.64 14.97
CA PRO A 8 13.78 9.30 13.57
C PRO A 8 13.98 7.79 13.36
N ALA A 9 14.55 7.10 14.33
CA ALA A 9 14.77 5.66 14.34
C ALA A 9 13.46 4.85 14.22
N VAL A 10 12.35 5.38 14.70
CA VAL A 10 11.02 4.76 14.58
C VAL A 10 10.26 5.25 13.36
N LEU A 11 10.46 6.52 12.98
CA LEU A 11 9.72 7.14 11.88
C LEU A 11 10.16 6.60 10.51
N ILE A 12 11.47 6.47 10.29
CA ILE A 12 12.03 6.01 9.00
C ILE A 12 11.50 4.63 8.59
N PRO A 13 11.58 3.57 9.44
CA PRO A 13 11.04 2.24 9.08
C PRO A 13 9.54 2.26 8.82
N ARG A 14 8.80 3.05 9.57
CA ARG A 14 7.34 3.17 9.36
C ARG A 14 7.00 3.77 8.01
N LEU A 15 7.71 4.83 7.60
CA LEU A 15 7.53 5.45 6.30
C LEU A 15 7.95 4.49 5.17
N LEU A 16 9.09 3.81 5.30
CA LEU A 16 9.54 2.82 4.32
C LEU A 16 8.53 1.67 4.18
N ALA A 17 8.06 1.11 5.29
CA ALA A 17 7.07 0.05 5.29
C ALA A 17 5.77 0.49 4.61
N LEU A 18 5.29 1.70 4.90
CA LEU A 18 4.10 2.27 4.29
C LEU A 18 4.26 2.48 2.79
N ILE A 19 5.39 3.05 2.35
CA ILE A 19 5.69 3.31 0.93
C ILE A 19 5.75 2.00 0.15
N ILE A 20 6.43 0.98 0.68
CA ILE A 20 6.53 -0.33 0.04
C ILE A 20 5.15 -0.98 -0.05
N SER A 21 4.41 -1.07 1.07
CA SER A 21 3.07 -1.67 1.10
C SER A 21 2.11 -1.00 0.13
N LEU A 22 2.11 0.34 0.11
CA LEU A 22 1.28 1.12 -0.78
C LEU A 22 1.63 0.88 -2.25
N THR A 23 2.93 0.83 -2.57
CA THR A 23 3.41 0.60 -3.94
C THR A 23 2.95 -0.75 -4.46
N PHE A 24 3.12 -1.82 -3.68
CA PHE A 24 2.64 -3.16 -4.06
C PHE A 24 1.12 -3.22 -4.18
N HIS A 25 0.41 -2.56 -3.29
CA HIS A 25 -1.04 -2.48 -3.31
C HIS A 25 -1.57 -1.83 -4.60
N GLU A 26 -1.08 -0.64 -4.94
CA GLU A 26 -1.50 0.09 -6.15
C GLU A 26 -1.01 -0.61 -7.43
N TYR A 27 0.21 -1.15 -7.43
CA TYR A 27 0.69 -1.96 -8.54
C TYR A 27 -0.20 -3.17 -8.81
N SER A 28 -0.66 -3.86 -7.77
CA SER A 28 -1.53 -5.03 -7.90
C SER A 28 -2.88 -4.69 -8.52
N HIS A 29 -3.46 -3.53 -8.17
CA HIS A 29 -4.66 -3.01 -8.82
C HIS A 29 -4.42 -2.75 -10.32
N ALA A 30 -3.32 -2.06 -10.65
CA ALA A 30 -2.94 -1.77 -12.03
C ALA A 30 -2.72 -3.05 -12.85
N TRP A 31 -1.96 -3.99 -12.29
CA TRP A 31 -1.64 -5.26 -12.94
C TRP A 31 -2.89 -6.10 -13.20
N MET A 32 -3.78 -6.21 -12.22
CA MET A 32 -5.01 -6.96 -12.37
C MET A 32 -5.95 -6.32 -13.39
N ALA A 33 -6.07 -4.99 -13.42
CA ALA A 33 -6.86 -4.28 -14.42
C ALA A 33 -6.37 -4.55 -15.85
N VAL A 34 -5.05 -4.46 -16.07
CA VAL A 34 -4.43 -4.75 -17.37
C VAL A 34 -4.63 -6.23 -17.77
N LYS A 35 -4.53 -7.16 -16.81
CA LYS A 35 -4.80 -8.58 -17.05
C LYS A 35 -6.23 -8.84 -17.54
N PHE A 36 -7.20 -8.06 -17.09
CA PHE A 36 -8.59 -8.09 -17.58
C PHE A 36 -8.83 -7.20 -18.82
N GLY A 37 -7.77 -6.67 -19.42
CA GLY A 37 -7.81 -5.93 -20.69
C GLY A 37 -8.14 -4.45 -20.57
N ASP A 38 -8.01 -3.88 -19.37
CA ASP A 38 -8.08 -2.42 -19.15
C ASP A 38 -6.67 -1.83 -19.19
N GLU A 39 -6.29 -1.25 -20.31
CA GLU A 39 -4.98 -0.64 -20.51
C GLU A 39 -4.85 0.75 -19.86
N THR A 40 -5.91 1.29 -19.27
CA THR A 40 -5.91 2.63 -18.63
C THR A 40 -4.79 2.81 -17.61
N PRO A 41 -4.51 1.85 -16.69
CA PRO A 41 -3.41 1.98 -15.75
C PRO A 41 -2.04 2.03 -16.40
N ARG A 42 -1.86 1.30 -17.52
CA ARG A 42 -0.60 1.29 -18.27
C ARG A 42 -0.35 2.65 -18.93
N TRP A 43 -1.34 3.19 -19.61
CA TRP A 43 -1.23 4.52 -20.25
C TRP A 43 -1.05 5.65 -19.22
N ALA A 44 -1.62 5.50 -18.04
CA ALA A 44 -1.41 6.42 -16.93
C ALA A 44 -0.05 6.25 -16.23
N GLY A 45 0.82 5.32 -16.68
CA GLY A 45 2.14 5.05 -16.11
C GLY A 45 2.07 4.48 -14.68
N ARG A 46 0.96 3.74 -14.35
CA ARG A 46 0.73 3.17 -13.02
C ARG A 46 1.19 1.71 -12.90
N LEU A 47 1.49 1.05 -14.01
CA LEU A 47 2.02 -0.32 -14.02
C LEU A 47 3.53 -0.29 -13.74
N THR A 48 3.91 0.14 -12.55
CA THR A 48 5.31 0.29 -12.13
C THR A 48 5.44 0.11 -10.62
N LEU A 49 6.59 -0.39 -10.17
CA LEU A 49 6.95 -0.45 -8.75
C LEU A 49 7.68 0.81 -8.26
N ASN A 50 7.74 1.87 -9.07
CA ASN A 50 8.28 3.15 -8.65
C ASN A 50 7.29 3.85 -7.69
N PRO A 51 7.63 4.01 -6.39
CA PRO A 51 6.73 4.58 -5.40
C PRO A 51 6.32 6.03 -5.73
N LEU A 52 7.18 6.80 -6.35
CA LEU A 52 6.91 8.20 -6.70
C LEU A 52 5.72 8.34 -7.66
N LYS A 53 5.42 7.31 -8.45
CA LYS A 53 4.24 7.30 -9.32
C LYS A 53 2.93 7.06 -8.58
N HIS A 54 2.98 6.49 -7.38
CA HIS A 54 1.81 6.16 -6.56
C HIS A 54 1.56 7.19 -5.45
N LEU A 55 2.58 7.96 -5.08
CA LEU A 55 2.46 9.00 -4.07
C LEU A 55 1.77 10.25 -4.65
N ASP A 56 0.88 10.83 -3.88
CA ASP A 56 0.34 12.16 -4.12
C ASP A 56 1.18 13.18 -3.35
N PRO A 57 1.72 14.23 -3.99
CA PRO A 57 2.58 15.21 -3.31
C PRO A 57 1.89 15.88 -2.12
N ILE A 58 0.61 16.25 -2.27
CA ILE A 58 -0.16 16.89 -1.21
C ILE A 58 -0.51 15.87 -0.13
N GLY A 59 -0.95 14.66 -0.53
CA GLY A 59 -1.25 13.57 0.39
C GLY A 59 -0.03 13.13 1.21
N SER A 60 1.16 13.15 0.60
CA SER A 60 2.42 12.83 1.28
C SER A 60 2.83 13.94 2.25
N LEU A 61 2.67 15.20 1.87
CA LEU A 61 2.96 16.34 2.73
C LEU A 61 2.03 16.37 3.95
N THR A 62 0.73 16.14 3.75
CA THR A 62 -0.24 16.08 4.87
C THR A 62 0.03 14.88 5.77
N LEU A 63 0.50 13.76 5.23
CA LEU A 63 0.94 12.62 6.05
C LEU A 63 2.08 12.99 6.99
N LEU A 64 3.04 13.78 6.52
CA LEU A 64 4.17 14.24 7.32
C LEU A 64 3.77 15.30 8.36
N LEU A 65 2.87 16.22 8.01
CA LEU A 65 2.49 17.34 8.89
C LEU A 65 1.41 16.98 9.90
N VAL A 66 0.40 16.22 9.49
CA VAL A 66 -0.82 15.98 10.29
C VAL A 66 -0.96 14.50 10.69
N GLY A 67 -0.13 13.60 10.11
CA GLY A 67 -0.23 12.15 10.36
C GLY A 67 -1.36 11.47 9.58
N PHE A 68 -2.00 12.20 8.67
CA PHE A 68 -3.00 11.68 7.75
C PHE A 68 -2.62 12.05 6.31
N GLY A 69 -2.68 11.07 5.40
CA GLY A 69 -2.35 11.26 4.00
C GLY A 69 -3.13 10.30 3.11
N TRP A 70 -3.02 10.54 1.81
CA TRP A 70 -3.63 9.66 0.79
C TRP A 70 -2.65 9.40 -0.34
N ALA A 71 -2.88 8.28 -1.02
CA ALA A 71 -2.20 7.93 -2.25
C ALA A 71 -3.00 8.39 -3.46
N LYS A 72 -2.32 8.53 -4.57
CA LYS A 72 -2.95 8.78 -5.85
C LYS A 72 -3.51 7.46 -6.41
N PRO A 73 -4.84 7.29 -6.50
CA PRO A 73 -5.45 6.02 -6.88
C PRO A 73 -5.12 5.64 -8.32
N VAL A 74 -5.10 4.33 -8.59
CA VAL A 74 -4.96 3.80 -9.95
C VAL A 74 -6.25 4.07 -10.73
N PRO A 75 -6.18 4.74 -11.89
CA PRO A 75 -7.34 4.91 -12.75
C PRO A 75 -7.69 3.58 -13.40
N VAL A 76 -8.96 3.18 -13.35
CA VAL A 76 -9.49 1.98 -14.01
C VAL A 76 -10.76 2.31 -14.77
N ASN A 77 -10.98 1.66 -15.90
CA ASN A 77 -12.22 1.82 -16.68
C ASN A 77 -13.22 0.68 -16.34
N PRO A 78 -14.24 0.97 -15.53
CA PRO A 78 -15.18 -0.05 -15.08
C PRO A 78 -16.03 -0.63 -16.23
N TYR A 79 -16.24 0.13 -17.30
CA TYR A 79 -16.99 -0.35 -18.49
C TYR A 79 -16.19 -1.43 -19.24
N THR A 80 -14.91 -1.21 -19.47
CA THR A 80 -14.01 -2.18 -20.10
C THR A 80 -13.94 -3.45 -19.27
N LEU A 81 -13.74 -3.34 -17.97
CA LEU A 81 -13.66 -4.47 -17.05
C LEU A 81 -14.96 -5.29 -17.03
N LYS A 82 -16.12 -4.65 -16.86
CA LYS A 82 -17.42 -5.34 -16.83
C LYS A 82 -17.75 -6.02 -18.15
N ARG A 83 -17.37 -5.43 -19.28
CA ARG A 83 -17.59 -6.03 -20.61
C ARG A 83 -16.76 -7.29 -20.82
N LYS A 84 -15.57 -7.36 -20.24
CA LYS A 84 -14.69 -8.53 -20.36
C LYS A 84 -15.10 -9.68 -19.44
N HIS A 85 -15.41 -9.35 -18.16
CA HIS A 85 -15.85 -10.36 -17.19
C HIS A 85 -16.66 -9.71 -16.05
N PRO A 86 -17.80 -10.29 -15.64
CA PRO A 86 -18.64 -9.73 -14.58
C PRO A 86 -17.89 -9.50 -13.25
N ALA A 87 -16.97 -10.41 -12.90
CA ALA A 87 -16.19 -10.34 -11.66
C ALA A 87 -14.88 -9.53 -11.79
N ALA A 88 -14.55 -8.98 -12.97
CA ALA A 88 -13.26 -8.30 -13.19
C ALA A 88 -13.08 -7.11 -12.25
N LEU A 89 -14.12 -6.30 -12.07
CA LEU A 89 -14.06 -5.13 -11.17
C LEU A 89 -13.80 -5.56 -9.71
N MET A 90 -14.43 -6.65 -9.27
CA MET A 90 -14.22 -7.20 -7.92
C MET A 90 -12.81 -7.77 -7.78
N ALA A 91 -12.32 -8.49 -8.78
CA ALA A 91 -10.96 -9.03 -8.78
C ALA A 91 -9.91 -7.92 -8.71
N VAL A 92 -10.10 -6.83 -9.47
CA VAL A 92 -9.25 -5.64 -9.38
C VAL A 92 -9.33 -5.01 -7.99
N ALA A 93 -10.53 -4.86 -7.41
CA ALA A 93 -10.68 -4.29 -6.07
C ALA A 93 -10.02 -5.13 -4.97
N LEU A 94 -10.05 -6.46 -5.09
CA LEU A 94 -9.46 -7.38 -4.11
C LEU A 94 -7.94 -7.57 -4.29
N SER A 95 -7.38 -7.28 -5.46
CA SER A 95 -5.96 -7.53 -5.74
C SER A 95 -5.02 -6.74 -4.83
N GLY A 96 -5.36 -5.49 -4.50
CA GLY A 96 -4.58 -4.67 -3.56
C GLY A 96 -4.53 -5.27 -2.15
N PRO A 97 -5.68 -5.48 -1.48
CA PRO A 97 -5.74 -6.17 -0.19
C PRO A 97 -5.01 -7.51 -0.20
N LEU A 98 -5.24 -8.33 -1.22
CA LEU A 98 -4.59 -9.64 -1.33
C LEU A 98 -3.07 -9.53 -1.40
N SER A 99 -2.52 -8.55 -2.12
CA SER A 99 -1.08 -8.34 -2.18
C SER A 99 -0.50 -7.96 -0.82
N ASN A 100 -1.19 -7.11 -0.05
CA ASN A 100 -0.78 -6.75 1.31
C ASN A 100 -0.84 -7.96 2.25
N PHE A 101 -1.87 -8.78 2.13
CA PHE A 101 -1.97 -10.02 2.91
C PHE A 101 -0.80 -10.97 2.61
N ILE A 102 -0.46 -11.16 1.33
CA ILE A 102 0.70 -11.98 0.92
C ILE A 102 1.99 -11.40 1.51
N LEU A 103 2.20 -10.10 1.44
CA LEU A 103 3.36 -9.44 2.02
C LEU A 103 3.43 -9.66 3.55
N ALA A 104 2.30 -9.57 4.25
CA ALA A 104 2.24 -9.84 5.68
C ALA A 104 2.62 -11.29 6.01
N VAL A 105 2.11 -12.26 5.25
CA VAL A 105 2.45 -13.68 5.44
C VAL A 105 3.93 -13.93 5.17
N VAL A 106 4.48 -13.39 4.08
CA VAL A 106 5.90 -13.54 3.74
C VAL A 106 6.80 -12.96 4.82
N THR A 107 6.45 -11.81 5.38
CA THR A 107 7.23 -11.18 6.47
C THR A 107 7.05 -11.88 7.82
N ALA A 108 5.94 -12.57 8.04
CA ALA A 108 5.72 -13.35 9.25
C ALA A 108 6.64 -14.59 9.34
N ILE A 109 7.08 -15.14 8.20
CA ILE A 109 7.95 -16.35 8.16
C ILE A 109 9.25 -16.12 8.94
N PRO A 110 10.11 -15.12 8.59
CA PRO A 110 11.37 -14.93 9.32
C PRO A 110 11.15 -14.54 10.79
N LEU A 111 10.05 -13.86 11.11
CA LEU A 111 9.71 -13.55 12.50
C LEU A 111 9.29 -14.78 13.28
N ARG A 112 8.50 -15.68 12.70
CA ARG A 112 7.99 -16.90 13.35
C ARG A 112 9.11 -17.93 13.63
N PHE A 113 10.06 -18.05 12.71
CA PHE A 113 11.18 -18.97 12.85
C PHE A 113 12.37 -18.36 13.59
N ALA A 114 12.21 -17.20 14.21
CA ALA A 114 13.25 -16.48 14.93
C ALA A 114 14.56 -16.30 14.14
N LEU A 115 14.44 -16.23 12.80
CA LEU A 115 15.59 -15.99 11.91
C LEU A 115 16.13 -14.56 12.07
N VAL A 116 15.33 -13.65 12.59
CA VAL A 116 15.69 -12.28 12.92
C VAL A 116 15.37 -12.05 14.39
N GLN A 117 16.41 -11.83 15.19
CA GLN A 117 16.29 -11.58 16.62
C GLN A 117 16.23 -10.07 16.89
N PRO A 118 15.51 -9.65 17.94
CA PRO A 118 15.61 -8.27 18.42
C PRO A 118 17.04 -8.07 18.95
N ILE A 119 17.84 -7.31 18.22
CA ILE A 119 19.16 -6.90 18.70
C ILE A 119 18.89 -5.88 19.79
N GLY A 120 19.34 -6.16 21.01
CA GLY A 120 19.23 -5.25 22.14
C GLY A 120 19.89 -3.90 21.80
N THR A 121 19.07 -2.94 21.47
CA THR A 121 19.53 -1.66 20.97
C THR A 121 19.58 -0.63 22.08
N THR A 122 20.75 -0.36 22.56
CA THR A 122 20.93 0.80 23.42
C THR A 122 21.40 2.06 22.67
N SER A 123 21.70 2.00 21.36
CA SER A 123 22.24 3.20 20.70
C SER A 123 22.41 3.20 19.17
N SER A 124 21.68 2.40 18.40
CA SER A 124 21.78 2.54 16.94
C SER A 124 20.69 3.44 16.37
N LEU A 125 21.06 4.43 15.59
CA LEU A 125 20.17 5.30 14.81
C LEU A 125 19.34 4.53 13.76
N LEU A 126 19.69 3.26 13.52
CA LEU A 126 18.99 2.39 12.58
C LEU A 126 18.12 1.41 13.37
N PRO A 127 16.84 1.30 13.03
CA PRO A 127 15.96 0.29 13.60
C PRO A 127 16.48 -1.09 13.28
N SER A 128 16.30 -2.03 14.20
CA SER A 128 16.64 -3.41 13.92
C SER A 128 15.76 -3.93 12.77
N LEU A 129 16.31 -4.81 11.94
CA LEU A 129 15.55 -5.48 10.88
C LEU A 129 14.27 -6.15 11.45
N PHE A 130 14.34 -6.61 12.69
CA PHE A 130 13.20 -7.18 13.42
C PHE A 130 12.05 -6.16 13.56
N GLU A 131 12.34 -4.95 14.02
CA GLU A 131 11.34 -3.89 14.18
C GLU A 131 10.74 -3.47 12.84
N PHE A 132 11.57 -3.35 11.80
CA PHE A 132 11.08 -3.05 10.45
C PHE A 132 10.10 -4.12 9.96
N LEU A 133 10.46 -5.41 10.05
CA LEU A 133 9.61 -6.51 9.61
C LEU A 133 8.31 -6.58 10.42
N LEU A 134 8.37 -6.33 11.71
CA LEU A 134 7.21 -6.32 12.59
C LEU A 134 6.24 -5.18 12.21
N TYR A 135 6.77 -3.98 11.96
CA TYR A 135 5.98 -2.86 11.46
C TYR A 135 5.42 -3.09 10.07
N PHE A 136 6.22 -3.67 9.19
CA PHE A 136 5.80 -3.97 7.83
C PHE A 136 4.64 -4.98 7.83
N MET A 137 4.73 -6.05 8.60
CA MET A 137 3.63 -7.01 8.80
C MET A 137 2.39 -6.32 9.35
N TYR A 138 2.53 -5.50 10.41
CA TYR A 138 1.42 -4.80 11.05
C TYR A 138 0.69 -3.84 10.10
N ILE A 139 1.44 -3.05 9.32
CA ILE A 139 0.85 -2.09 8.36
C ILE A 139 0.07 -2.84 7.28
N ASN A 140 0.61 -3.93 6.77
CA ASN A 140 -0.04 -4.72 5.73
C ASN A 140 -1.34 -5.37 6.22
N LEU A 141 -1.40 -5.84 7.45
CA LEU A 141 -2.62 -6.37 8.07
C LEU A 141 -3.65 -5.26 8.34
N ARG A 142 -3.20 -4.12 8.88
CA ARG A 142 -4.10 -3.03 9.26
C ARG A 142 -4.64 -2.22 8.07
N SER A 143 -3.96 -2.22 6.92
CA SER A 143 -4.41 -1.50 5.73
C SER A 143 -5.77 -2.01 5.23
N GLU A 144 -6.14 -3.22 5.58
CA GLU A 144 -7.42 -3.84 5.22
C GLU A 144 -8.60 -3.28 6.03
N GLU A 145 -8.44 -2.97 7.30
CA GLU A 145 -9.55 -2.53 8.16
C GLU A 145 -10.12 -1.16 7.77
N ARG A 146 -9.31 -0.27 7.19
CA ARG A 146 -9.73 1.10 6.87
C ARG A 146 -10.53 1.24 5.57
N ARG A 147 -10.55 0.26 4.68
CA ARG A 147 -11.17 0.38 3.35
C ARG A 147 -12.58 -0.21 3.25
N VAL A 148 -12.99 -1.07 4.17
CA VAL A 148 -14.33 -1.66 4.20
C VAL A 148 -15.42 -0.60 4.44
N GLY A 149 -15.09 0.56 5.01
CA GLY A 149 -16.04 1.64 5.33
C GLY A 149 -16.24 2.72 4.26
N LYS A 150 -15.43 2.77 3.20
CA LYS A 150 -15.60 3.79 2.15
C LYS A 150 -16.28 3.18 0.93
N LYS A 151 -17.61 3.30 0.89
CA LYS A 151 -18.43 3.08 -0.31
C LYS A 151 -17.73 3.70 -1.51
N CYS A 152 -17.52 2.90 -2.57
CA CYS A 152 -17.14 3.40 -3.88
C CYS A 152 -18.10 4.53 -4.29
N ARG A 153 -17.68 5.77 -4.13
CA ARG A 153 -18.45 6.91 -4.61
C ARG A 153 -18.30 6.92 -6.13
N TYR A 154 -19.26 6.30 -6.80
CA TYR A 154 -19.42 6.33 -8.24
C TYR A 154 -19.58 7.78 -8.68
N ARG A 155 -18.51 8.39 -9.18
CA ARG A 155 -18.63 9.66 -9.90
C ARG A 155 -19.17 9.34 -11.29
N ARG A 156 -20.45 9.62 -11.51
CA ARG A 156 -21.00 9.70 -12.86
C ARG A 156 -20.19 10.79 -13.59
N ALA A 157 -19.48 10.39 -14.63
CA ALA A 157 -18.95 11.37 -15.57
C ALA A 157 -20.14 12.01 -16.28
N PRO A 158 -20.20 13.34 -16.41
CA PRO A 158 -21.16 13.97 -17.30
C PRO A 158 -20.82 13.55 -18.75
N TYR A 159 -21.84 13.35 -19.54
CA TYR A 159 -21.80 13.00 -20.96
C TYR A 159 -21.00 14.03 -21.75
#